data_14daed8d2080c0903816c534217c6ca6
#
_entry.id   14daed8d2080c0903816c534217c6ca6
#
_cell.length_a   1.000
_cell.length_b   1.000
_cell.length_c   1.000
_cell.angle_alpha   90.00
_cell.angle_beta   90.00
_cell.angle_gamma   90.00
#
_symmetry.space_group_name_H-M   'P 1'
#
loop_
_entity.id
_entity.type
_entity.pdbx_description
1 polymer ?
#
loop_
_entity_poly.entity_id
_entity_poly.type
_entity_poly.pdbx_seq_one_letter_code
_entity_poly.pdbx_strand_id
1 'polypeptide(L)'
;MGNRTSELMRTIVELALETGMRQTELLSVRPEHIRGNTLFIPVAKTKPRTIPLTSRAQEILKHASLPFNISADRLGKQWRKLCKHYGIGDAHFHDLRKQSLTNFMLKKKLSVAETMMIAGHSDPRMLLRTYNNLTVEDVAKKLNQSKI
;
A
#
# COMPACT_ATOMS: atom_id res chain seq x y z
N MET A 1 -1.15 17.41 -21.67
CA MET A 1 -1.57 17.41 -21.10
C MET A 1 -2.01 16.65 -20.03
N GLY A 2 -3.03 16.69 -19.58
CA GLY A 2 -3.54 16.03 -18.44
C GLY A 2 -3.48 14.51 -18.48
N ASN A 3 -3.50 13.93 -19.65
CA ASN A 3 -3.58 12.48 -19.83
C ASN A 3 -2.39 11.72 -19.27
N ARG A 4 -1.17 12.15 -19.56
CA ARG A 4 0.02 11.45 -19.05
C ARG A 4 0.13 11.54 -17.55
N THR A 5 -0.11 12.70 -16.98
CA THR A 5 -0.07 12.91 -15.55
C THR A 5 -1.18 12.12 -14.86
N SER A 6 -2.38 12.10 -15.46
CA SER A 6 -3.51 11.35 -14.90
C SER A 6 -3.24 9.85 -14.88
N GLU A 7 -2.65 9.31 -15.96
CA GLU A 7 -2.29 7.89 -16.01
C GLU A 7 -1.23 7.55 -14.98
N LEU A 8 -0.21 8.41 -14.87
CA LEU A 8 0.86 8.22 -13.89
C LEU A 8 0.31 8.21 -12.47
N MET A 9 -0.56 9.18 -12.16
CA MET A 9 -1.19 9.26 -10.84
C MET A 9 -2.05 8.02 -10.57
N ARG A 10 -2.82 7.56 -11.54
CA ARG A 10 -3.63 6.36 -11.39
C ARG A 10 -2.75 5.15 -11.07
N THR A 11 -1.66 5.00 -11.81
CA THR A 11 -0.73 3.90 -11.62
C THR A 11 -0.13 3.92 -10.22
N ILE A 12 0.33 5.09 -9.78
CA ILE A 12 0.95 5.24 -8.46
C ILE A 12 -0.07 4.98 -7.34
N VAL A 13 -1.28 5.51 -7.49
CA VAL A 13 -2.35 5.31 -6.50
C VAL A 13 -2.72 3.83 -6.40
N GLU A 14 -2.90 3.16 -7.54
CA GLU A 14 -3.20 1.73 -7.55
C GLU A 14 -2.07 0.93 -6.87
N LEU A 15 -0.83 1.22 -7.22
CA LEU A 15 0.29 0.52 -6.64
C LEU A 15 0.39 0.76 -5.14
N ALA A 16 0.11 1.99 -4.70
CA ALA A 16 0.08 2.31 -3.27
C ALA A 16 -0.96 1.46 -2.54
N LEU A 17 -2.15 1.31 -3.12
CA LEU A 17 -3.22 0.52 -2.53
C LEU A 17 -2.92 -0.98 -2.53
N GLU A 18 -2.21 -1.47 -3.56
CA GLU A 18 -1.88 -2.89 -3.67
C GLU A 18 -0.70 -3.31 -2.81
N THR A 19 0.14 -2.38 -2.40
CA THR A 19 1.40 -2.71 -1.70
C THR A 19 1.51 -2.14 -0.29
N GLY A 20 0.79 -1.08 0.01
CA GLY A 20 0.92 -0.38 1.29
C GLY A 20 2.23 0.38 1.45
N MET A 21 3.00 0.53 0.38
CA MET A 21 4.31 1.18 0.45
C MET A 21 4.20 2.66 0.80
N ARG A 22 5.26 3.18 1.41
CA ARG A 22 5.39 4.61 1.66
C ARG A 22 5.69 5.34 0.36
N GLN A 23 5.33 6.63 0.30
CA GLN A 23 5.55 7.44 -0.89
C GLN A 23 7.01 7.39 -1.38
N THR A 24 7.96 7.56 -0.47
CA THR A 24 9.38 7.52 -0.83
C THR A 24 9.79 6.17 -1.40
N GLU A 25 9.21 5.11 -0.88
CA GLU A 25 9.47 3.75 -1.37
C GLU A 25 8.91 3.56 -2.77
N LEU A 26 7.67 4.02 -3.00
CA LEU A 26 7.03 3.94 -4.32
C LEU A 26 7.85 4.67 -5.39
N LEU A 27 8.35 5.86 -5.06
CA LEU A 27 9.11 6.66 -6.00
C LEU A 27 10.53 6.14 -6.24
N SER A 28 10.97 5.19 -5.44
CA SER A 28 12.32 4.62 -5.54
C SER A 28 12.37 3.25 -6.21
N VAL A 29 11.23 2.70 -6.60
CA VAL A 29 11.18 1.36 -7.21
C VAL A 29 11.89 1.36 -8.56
N ARG A 30 12.79 0.39 -8.74
CA ARG A 30 13.51 0.18 -9.99
C ARG A 30 13.24 -1.24 -10.50
N PRO A 31 13.38 -1.48 -11.81
CA PRO A 31 13.14 -2.83 -12.37
C PRO A 31 13.95 -3.93 -11.70
N GLU A 32 15.18 -3.65 -11.33
CA GLU A 32 16.06 -4.65 -10.71
C GLU A 32 15.62 -5.07 -9.31
N HIS A 33 14.70 -4.32 -8.69
CA HIS A 33 14.16 -4.67 -7.37
C HIS A 33 13.05 -5.71 -7.44
N ILE A 34 12.51 -5.94 -8.63
CA ILE A 34 11.38 -6.85 -8.83
C ILE A 34 11.89 -8.27 -9.07
N ARG A 35 11.44 -9.22 -8.25
CA ARG A 35 11.85 -10.63 -8.37
C ARG A 35 10.61 -11.51 -8.30
N GLY A 36 10.01 -11.81 -9.46
CA GLY A 36 8.81 -12.62 -9.53
C GLY A 36 7.66 -11.96 -8.77
N ASN A 37 7.18 -12.62 -7.72
CA ASN A 37 6.08 -12.14 -6.90
C ASN A 37 6.55 -11.38 -5.65
N THR A 38 7.80 -10.92 -5.64
CA THR A 38 8.33 -10.13 -4.53
C THR A 38 9.00 -8.85 -5.02
N LEU A 39 9.09 -7.88 -4.13
CA LEU A 39 9.75 -6.60 -4.40
C LEU A 39 10.69 -6.27 -3.26
N PHE A 40 11.96 -6.01 -3.60
CA PHE A 40 12.94 -5.55 -2.62
C PHE A 40 12.83 -4.04 -2.46
N ILE A 41 12.77 -3.58 -1.22
CA ILE A 41 12.72 -2.16 -0.88
C ILE A 41 14.02 -1.79 -0.17
N PRO A 42 15.02 -1.27 -0.92
CA PRO A 42 16.32 -0.96 -0.33
C PRO A 42 16.33 0.31 0.51
N VAL A 43 15.45 1.26 0.15
CA VAL A 43 15.38 2.56 0.84
C VAL A 43 14.12 2.58 1.68
N ALA A 44 14.25 2.23 2.95
CA ALA A 44 13.13 2.24 3.87
C ALA A 44 13.45 3.16 5.03
N LYS A 45 12.43 3.68 5.68
CA LYS A 45 12.59 4.59 6.82
C LYS A 45 13.35 3.92 7.95
N THR A 46 13.18 2.61 8.14
CA THR A 46 13.84 1.86 9.20
C THR A 46 14.96 1.00 8.65
N LYS A 47 14.62 -0.06 7.94
CA LYS A 47 15.60 -0.96 7.33
C LYS A 47 15.06 -1.56 6.04
N PRO A 48 15.95 -2.00 5.13
CA PRO A 48 15.51 -2.64 3.90
C PRO A 48 14.63 -3.85 4.18
N ARG A 49 13.71 -4.15 3.28
CA ARG A 49 12.85 -5.32 3.39
C ARG A 49 12.39 -5.80 2.02
N THR A 50 11.94 -7.03 1.96
CA THR A 50 11.32 -7.60 0.76
C THR A 50 9.84 -7.84 1.08
N ILE A 51 8.96 -7.39 0.19
CA ILE A 51 7.52 -7.57 0.37
C ILE A 51 6.96 -8.49 -0.71
N PRO A 52 5.90 -9.25 -0.38
CA PRO A 52 5.17 -10.00 -1.40
C PRO A 52 4.29 -9.06 -2.21
N LEU A 53 4.02 -9.43 -3.45
CA LEU A 53 3.22 -8.62 -4.36
C LEU A 53 1.93 -9.35 -4.72
N THR A 54 0.81 -8.62 -4.73
CA THR A 54 -0.42 -9.14 -5.29
C THR A 54 -0.25 -9.32 -6.81
N SER A 55 -1.11 -10.12 -7.42
CA SER A 55 -1.08 -10.30 -8.88
C SER A 55 -1.24 -8.96 -9.60
N ARG A 56 -2.11 -8.08 -9.07
CA ARG A 56 -2.33 -6.77 -9.66
C ARG A 56 -1.08 -5.89 -9.56
N ALA A 57 -0.41 -5.90 -8.42
CA ALA A 57 0.84 -5.15 -8.25
C ALA A 57 1.91 -5.63 -9.23
N GLN A 58 2.02 -6.94 -9.42
CA GLN A 58 2.96 -7.50 -10.38
C GLN A 58 2.66 -7.01 -11.79
N GLU A 59 1.39 -6.99 -12.19
CA GLU A 59 0.98 -6.51 -13.50
C GLU A 59 1.30 -5.04 -13.68
N ILE A 60 1.01 -4.21 -12.67
CA ILE A 60 1.32 -2.78 -12.72
C ILE A 60 2.82 -2.56 -12.92
N LEU A 61 3.64 -3.23 -12.14
CA LEU A 61 5.09 -3.07 -12.19
C LEU A 61 5.68 -3.58 -13.50
N LYS A 62 5.06 -4.60 -14.08
CA LYS A 62 5.51 -5.15 -15.37
C LYS A 62 5.38 -4.14 -16.49
N HIS A 63 4.35 -3.33 -16.45
CA HIS A 63 4.04 -2.38 -17.54
C HIS A 63 4.45 -0.93 -17.24
N ALA A 64 4.86 -0.64 -16.02
CA ALA A 64 5.24 0.72 -15.63
C ALA A 64 6.66 1.06 -16.10
N SER A 65 6.88 2.34 -16.41
CA SER A 65 8.22 2.87 -16.61
C SER A 65 8.79 3.24 -15.24
N LEU A 66 9.84 2.56 -14.83
CA LEU A 66 10.42 2.72 -13.50
C LEU A 66 11.84 3.28 -13.57
N PRO A 67 12.28 4.11 -12.60
CA PRO A 67 11.44 4.65 -11.53
C PRO A 67 10.41 5.64 -12.07
N PHE A 68 9.34 5.85 -11.30
CA PHE A 68 8.30 6.79 -11.73
C PHE A 68 8.91 8.19 -11.92
N ASN A 69 8.59 8.82 -13.05
CA ASN A 69 9.16 10.12 -13.39
C ASN A 69 8.33 11.26 -12.79
N ILE A 70 8.35 11.35 -11.48
CA ILE A 70 7.65 12.40 -10.76
C ILE A 70 8.35 12.61 -9.41
N SER A 71 8.54 13.87 -9.03
CA SER A 71 9.12 14.19 -7.73
C SER A 71 8.07 14.05 -6.62
N ALA A 72 8.53 13.92 -5.39
CA ALA A 72 7.64 13.86 -4.23
C ALA A 72 6.78 15.13 -4.13
N ASP A 73 7.37 16.29 -4.42
CA ASP A 73 6.67 17.57 -4.38
C ASP A 73 5.56 17.62 -5.43
N ARG A 74 5.86 17.19 -6.65
CA ARG A 74 4.87 17.20 -7.73
C ARG A 74 3.78 16.17 -7.46
N LEU A 75 4.13 15.01 -6.92
CA LEU A 75 3.14 14.00 -6.54
C LEU A 75 2.15 14.58 -5.52
N GLY A 76 2.66 15.28 -4.52
CA GLY A 76 1.81 15.92 -3.52
C GLY A 76 0.85 16.93 -4.13
N LYS A 77 1.35 17.75 -5.07
CA LYS A 77 0.51 18.74 -5.76
C LYS A 77 -0.56 18.08 -6.60
N GLN A 78 -0.21 17.02 -7.34
CA GLN A 78 -1.18 16.30 -8.16
C GLN A 78 -2.21 15.58 -7.31
N TRP A 79 -1.78 15.03 -6.16
CA TRP A 79 -2.69 14.41 -5.22
C TRP A 79 -3.73 15.40 -4.70
N ARG A 80 -3.30 16.60 -4.32
CA ARG A 80 -4.22 17.63 -3.83
C ARG A 80 -5.22 18.05 -4.91
N LYS A 81 -4.77 18.17 -6.16
CA LYS A 81 -5.66 18.48 -7.28
C LYS A 81 -6.71 17.38 -7.48
N LEU A 82 -6.26 16.13 -7.39
CA LEU A 82 -7.15 14.97 -7.54
C LEU A 82 -8.23 14.97 -6.45
N CYS A 83 -7.82 15.17 -5.20
CA CYS A 83 -8.75 15.22 -4.08
C CYS A 83 -9.75 16.34 -4.24
N LYS A 84 -9.31 17.52 -4.65
CA LYS A 84 -10.17 18.67 -4.87
C LYS A 84 -11.18 18.38 -5.99
N HIS A 85 -10.72 17.76 -7.07
CA HIS A 85 -11.57 17.44 -8.21
C HIS A 85 -12.71 16.50 -7.82
N TYR A 86 -12.46 15.54 -6.95
CA TYR A 86 -13.45 14.55 -6.53
C TYR A 86 -14.14 14.90 -5.22
N GLY A 87 -13.93 16.11 -4.71
CA GLY A 87 -14.59 16.55 -3.46
C GLY A 87 -14.14 15.79 -2.22
N ILE A 88 -12.97 15.17 -2.28
CA ILE A 88 -12.39 14.50 -1.12
C ILE A 88 -11.68 15.57 -0.29
N GLY A 89 -12.01 15.66 1.00
CA GLY A 89 -11.45 16.69 1.88
C GLY A 89 -9.97 16.49 2.17
N ASP A 90 -9.59 16.55 3.44
CA ASP A 90 -8.20 16.55 3.87
C ASP A 90 -7.48 15.18 3.77
N ALA A 91 -7.69 14.45 2.68
CA ALA A 91 -7.01 13.17 2.49
C ALA A 91 -5.54 13.40 2.16
N HIS A 92 -4.66 12.73 2.87
CA HIS A 92 -3.23 12.74 2.61
C HIS A 92 -2.85 11.51 1.78
N PHE A 93 -1.82 11.61 0.95
CA PHE A 93 -1.37 10.47 0.17
C PHE A 93 -1.04 9.28 1.06
N HIS A 94 -0.48 9.55 2.24
CA HIS A 94 -0.16 8.50 3.23
C HIS A 94 -1.40 7.71 3.68
N ASP A 95 -2.60 8.28 3.53
CA ASP A 95 -3.84 7.57 3.89
C ASP A 95 -4.09 6.35 3.01
N LEU A 96 -3.54 6.34 1.79
CA LEU A 96 -3.61 5.16 0.92
C LEU A 96 -2.89 3.97 1.55
N ARG A 97 -1.77 4.21 2.22
CA ARG A 97 -1.04 3.17 2.94
C ARG A 97 -1.87 2.61 4.09
N LYS A 98 -2.50 3.51 4.86
CA LYS A 98 -3.39 3.08 5.95
C LYS A 98 -4.52 2.22 5.42
N GLN A 99 -5.14 2.65 4.33
CA GLN A 99 -6.23 1.91 3.69
C GLN A 99 -5.75 0.54 3.21
N SER A 100 -4.58 0.49 2.58
CA SER A 100 -4.01 -0.74 2.07
C SER A 100 -3.76 -1.75 3.20
N LEU A 101 -3.12 -1.31 4.28
CA LEU A 101 -2.80 -2.19 5.41
C LEU A 101 -4.08 -2.70 6.09
N THR A 102 -5.08 -1.84 6.21
CA THR A 102 -6.40 -2.25 6.73
C THR A 102 -7.03 -3.32 5.83
N ASN A 103 -6.97 -3.13 4.51
CA ASN A 103 -7.51 -4.09 3.56
C ASN A 103 -6.79 -5.44 3.63
N PHE A 104 -5.47 -5.44 3.82
CA PHE A 104 -4.71 -6.68 3.99
C PHE A 104 -5.24 -7.48 5.17
N MET A 105 -5.54 -6.83 6.29
CA MET A 105 -6.03 -7.52 7.47
C MET A 105 -7.51 -7.91 7.36
N LEU A 106 -8.35 -7.00 6.91
CA LEU A 106 -9.81 -7.22 6.90
C LEU A 106 -10.31 -7.99 5.68
N LYS A 107 -9.78 -7.69 4.50
CA LYS A 107 -10.24 -8.32 3.25
C LYS A 107 -9.38 -9.49 2.83
N LYS A 108 -8.06 -9.38 2.93
CA LYS A 108 -7.14 -10.45 2.55
C LYS A 108 -6.87 -11.42 3.70
N LYS A 109 -7.36 -11.10 4.90
CA LYS A 109 -7.25 -11.96 6.09
C LYS A 109 -5.81 -12.23 6.53
N LEU A 110 -4.92 -11.28 6.28
CA LEU A 110 -3.56 -11.38 6.79
C LEU A 110 -3.54 -11.12 8.29
N SER A 111 -2.66 -11.81 8.99
CA SER A 111 -2.44 -11.57 10.41
C SER A 111 -1.75 -10.23 10.62
N VAL A 112 -1.76 -9.75 11.87
CA VAL A 112 -1.01 -8.53 12.23
C VAL A 112 0.48 -8.73 11.93
N ALA A 113 1.04 -9.91 12.24
CA ALA A 113 2.44 -10.21 11.98
C ALA A 113 2.76 -10.17 10.49
N GLU A 114 1.90 -10.76 9.65
CA GLU A 114 2.08 -10.74 8.21
C GLU A 114 2.01 -9.31 7.65
N THR A 115 1.06 -8.53 8.14
CA THR A 115 0.89 -7.14 7.71
C THR A 115 2.07 -6.28 8.15
N MET A 116 2.61 -6.51 9.35
CA MET A 116 3.81 -5.82 9.83
C MET A 116 5.01 -6.09 8.93
N MET A 117 5.12 -7.31 8.44
CA MET A 117 6.20 -7.68 7.52
C MET A 117 6.14 -6.84 6.24
N ILE A 118 4.96 -6.68 5.67
CA ILE A 118 4.76 -5.85 4.48
C ILE A 118 5.01 -4.38 4.80
N ALA A 119 4.45 -3.90 5.90
CA ALA A 119 4.54 -2.50 6.29
C ALA A 119 5.93 -2.05 6.72
N GLY A 120 6.74 -2.97 7.20
CA GLY A 120 8.04 -2.64 7.78
C GLY A 120 7.93 -2.01 9.16
N HIS A 121 6.83 -2.28 9.89
CA HIS A 121 6.66 -1.78 11.25
C HIS A 121 7.35 -2.69 12.25
N SER A 122 7.95 -2.10 13.28
CA SER A 122 8.47 -2.85 14.41
C SER A 122 7.45 -2.87 15.56
N ASP A 123 6.42 -2.02 15.48
CA ASP A 123 5.41 -1.83 16.54
C ASP A 123 4.02 -2.12 15.98
N PRO A 124 3.28 -3.09 16.55
CA PRO A 124 1.97 -3.46 16.04
C PRO A 124 0.83 -2.52 16.44
N ARG A 125 1.08 -1.54 17.31
CA ARG A 125 0.01 -0.71 17.87
C ARG A 125 -0.87 -0.04 16.81
N MET A 126 -0.27 0.47 15.74
CA MET A 126 -1.02 1.13 14.68
C MET A 126 -1.99 0.16 13.99
N LEU A 127 -1.53 -1.07 13.74
CA LEU A 127 -2.36 -2.08 13.08
C LEU A 127 -3.44 -2.62 14.01
N LEU A 128 -3.14 -2.74 15.29
CA LEU A 128 -4.10 -3.25 16.27
C LEU A 128 -5.31 -2.33 16.43
N ARG A 129 -5.17 -1.03 16.15
CA ARG A 129 -6.29 -0.10 16.19
C ARG A 129 -7.41 -0.49 15.22
N THR A 130 -7.09 -1.21 14.16
CA THR A 130 -8.08 -1.70 13.19
C THR A 130 -9.07 -2.65 13.86
N TYR A 131 -8.66 -3.29 14.96
CA TYR A 131 -9.49 -4.28 15.66
C TYR A 131 -10.16 -3.73 16.93
N ASN A 132 -10.15 -2.41 17.13
CA ASN A 132 -10.75 -1.82 18.33
C ASN A 132 -12.23 -2.15 18.52
N ASN A 133 -12.95 -2.40 17.42
CA ASN A 133 -14.38 -2.69 17.46
C ASN A 133 -14.72 -4.18 17.37
N LEU A 134 -13.71 -5.05 17.52
CA LEU A 134 -13.96 -6.49 17.50
C LEU A 134 -14.77 -6.91 18.73
N THR A 135 -15.76 -7.76 18.49
CA THR A 135 -16.57 -8.34 19.56
C THR A 135 -16.22 -9.81 19.74
N VAL A 136 -16.60 -10.36 20.89
CA VAL A 136 -16.43 -11.79 21.15
C VAL A 136 -17.16 -12.62 20.08
N GLU A 137 -18.32 -12.12 19.62
CA GLU A 137 -19.10 -12.80 18.59
C GLU A 137 -18.37 -12.88 17.26
N ASP A 138 -17.66 -11.78 16.88
CA ASP A 138 -16.83 -11.77 15.67
C ASP A 138 -15.76 -12.86 15.73
N VAL A 139 -15.11 -13.00 16.87
CA VAL A 139 -14.07 -13.99 17.07
C VAL A 139 -14.67 -15.39 17.09
N ALA A 140 -15.82 -15.57 17.72
CA ALA A 140 -16.52 -16.86 17.74
C ALA A 140 -16.87 -17.34 16.34
N LYS A 141 -17.37 -16.44 15.49
CA LYS A 141 -17.66 -16.76 14.10
C LYS A 141 -16.42 -17.27 13.38
N LYS A 142 -15.31 -16.58 13.56
CA LYS A 142 -14.06 -16.95 12.92
C LYS A 142 -13.57 -18.32 13.38
N LEU A 143 -13.68 -18.61 14.67
CA LEU A 143 -13.31 -19.92 15.21
C LEU A 143 -14.14 -21.04 14.61
N ASN A 144 -15.41 -20.80 14.35
CA ASN A 144 -16.33 -21.81 13.85
C ASN A 144 -16.32 -21.94 12.32
N GLN A 145 -15.67 -21.04 11.61
CA GLN A 145 -15.48 -21.15 10.17
C GLN A 145 -14.28 -22.02 9.81
N SER A 146 -13.37 -22.20 10.76
CA SER A 146 -12.14 -22.93 10.51
C SER A 146 -12.39 -24.42 10.68
N LYS A 147 -12.23 -25.17 9.59
CA LYS A 147 -12.32 -26.65 9.66
C LYS A 147 -10.93 -27.18 9.93
N ILE A 148 -10.80 -27.89 10.99
CA ILE A 148 -9.55 -28.54 11.34
C ILE A 148 -9.60 -29.99 10.95
#